data_5b0a16cf96c7ac2cac3bdb2200ff3c6b
#
_entry.id   5b0a16cf96c7ac2cac3bdb2200ff3c6b
#
_cell.length_a   1.000
_cell.length_b   1.000
_cell.length_c   1.000
_cell.angle_alpha   90.00
_cell.angle_beta   90.00
_cell.angle_gamma   90.00
#
_symmetry.space_group_name_H-M   'P 1'
#
loop_
_entity.id
_entity.type
_entity.pdbx_description
1 polymer ?
#
loop_
_entity_poly.entity_id
_entity_poly.type
_entity_poly.pdbx_seq_one_letter_code
_entity_poly.pdbx_strand_id
1 'polypeptide(L)'
;MTRRTPDLSAHSGFLAGTAVTEHPTAAWLSRQVTEAFPWDTAPRYLLRDRDTSYGGCFQERARVMGITQVVTAPRSPWQNAYVERVIGSIRRECLDHIVIFNERHLRRVLSSYVEYYQRTRTHLSLDKDCLDPRPIMPRRIGKVIAIPQVGGLHHRYERLAA
;
A
#
# COMPACT_ATOMS: atom_id res chain seq x y z
N MET A 1 32.55 -7.34 -3.92
CA MET A 1 31.19 -7.63 -4.45
C MET A 1 30.19 -7.01 -3.49
N THR A 2 29.93 -5.73 -3.66
CA THR A 2 29.06 -4.92 -2.78
C THR A 2 27.60 -5.23 -3.14
N ARG A 3 26.89 -5.89 -2.23
CA ARG A 3 25.44 -6.05 -2.33
C ARG A 3 24.81 -4.65 -2.20
N ARG A 4 24.33 -4.09 -3.30
CA ARG A 4 23.42 -2.94 -3.24
C ARG A 4 22.16 -3.41 -2.50
N THR A 5 21.94 -2.87 -1.31
CA THR A 5 20.63 -2.93 -0.66
C THR A 5 19.62 -2.29 -1.64
N PRO A 6 18.48 -2.92 -1.93
CA PRO A 6 17.45 -2.29 -2.73
C PRO A 6 17.00 -1.03 -2.00
N ASP A 7 16.97 0.07 -2.72
CA ASP A 7 16.46 1.35 -2.24
C ASP A 7 14.98 1.20 -1.91
N LEU A 8 14.67 1.14 -0.61
CA LEU A 8 13.32 0.97 -0.08
C LEU A 8 12.45 2.23 -0.25
N SER A 9 13.03 3.35 -0.69
CA SER A 9 12.29 4.58 -0.96
C SER A 9 11.25 4.43 -2.08
N ALA A 10 11.45 3.45 -2.97
CA ALA A 10 10.46 3.10 -4.01
C ALA A 10 9.20 2.40 -3.46
N HIS A 11 9.15 2.02 -2.18
CA HIS A 11 8.03 1.28 -1.60
C HIS A 11 6.93 2.18 -1.03
N SER A 12 7.20 3.45 -0.76
CA SER A 12 6.18 4.39 -0.28
C SER A 12 5.10 4.69 -1.33
N GLY A 13 5.45 4.61 -2.62
CA GLY A 13 4.49 4.76 -3.72
C GLY A 13 3.54 3.57 -3.91
N PHE A 14 3.88 2.40 -3.37
CA PHE A 14 3.12 1.16 -3.61
C PHE A 14 1.70 1.18 -3.00
N LEU A 15 1.50 1.90 -1.90
CA LEU A 15 0.20 2.07 -1.26
C LEU A 15 -0.29 3.53 -1.32
N ALA A 16 0.18 4.31 -2.27
CA ALA A 16 -0.11 5.74 -2.41
C ALA A 16 -1.59 6.07 -2.63
N GLY A 17 -2.45 5.08 -2.91
CA GLY A 17 -3.87 5.29 -3.04
C GLY A 17 -4.68 4.01 -2.86
N THR A 18 -5.70 4.08 -2.01
CA THR A 18 -6.79 3.09 -1.99
C THR A 18 -7.99 3.70 -2.69
N ALA A 19 -8.22 3.28 -3.92
CA ALA A 19 -9.41 3.64 -4.65
C ALA A 19 -10.33 2.43 -4.75
N VAL A 20 -11.63 2.66 -4.65
CA VAL A 20 -12.67 1.64 -4.70
C VAL A 20 -13.61 1.97 -5.86
N THR A 21 -13.93 0.99 -6.65
CA THR A 21 -14.94 1.09 -7.70
C THR A 21 -15.56 -0.28 -7.98
N GLU A 22 -16.82 -0.31 -8.33
CA GLU A 22 -17.49 -1.52 -8.81
C GLU A 22 -17.09 -1.86 -10.26
N HIS A 23 -16.67 -0.85 -11.04
CA HIS A 23 -16.35 -0.98 -12.46
C HIS A 23 -14.97 -0.40 -12.78
N PRO A 24 -13.88 -1.17 -12.62
CA PRO A 24 -12.54 -0.73 -12.95
C PRO A 24 -12.36 -0.62 -14.48
N THR A 25 -12.56 0.57 -15.03
CA THR A 25 -12.30 0.85 -16.45
C THR A 25 -10.88 1.35 -16.67
N ALA A 26 -10.36 1.24 -17.92
CA ALA A 26 -9.05 1.78 -18.27
C ALA A 26 -8.95 3.30 -18.03
N ALA A 27 -10.03 4.05 -18.24
CA ALA A 27 -10.08 5.48 -17.94
C ALA A 27 -9.99 5.76 -16.43
N TRP A 28 -10.69 4.96 -15.62
CA TRP A 28 -10.60 5.06 -14.17
C TRP A 28 -9.19 4.73 -13.67
N LEU A 29 -8.58 3.64 -14.15
CA LEU A 29 -7.19 3.27 -13.82
C LEU A 29 -6.19 4.34 -14.25
N SER A 30 -6.39 4.97 -15.42
CA SER A 30 -5.56 6.08 -15.91
C SER A 30 -5.58 7.27 -14.95
N ARG A 31 -6.74 7.58 -14.38
CA ARG A 31 -6.89 8.62 -13.37
C ARG A 31 -6.17 8.21 -12.09
N GLN A 32 -6.37 6.97 -11.63
CA GLN A 32 -5.74 6.49 -10.39
C GLN A 32 -4.20 6.55 -10.47
N VAL A 33 -3.60 6.14 -11.58
CA VAL A 33 -2.13 6.22 -11.71
C VAL A 33 -1.64 7.66 -11.76
N THR A 34 -2.41 8.57 -12.35
CA THR A 34 -2.06 10.01 -12.36
C THR A 34 -2.14 10.62 -10.95
N GLU A 35 -3.18 10.27 -10.20
CA GLU A 35 -3.38 10.76 -8.82
C GLU A 35 -2.35 10.17 -7.84
N ALA A 36 -1.97 8.90 -8.03
CA ALA A 36 -0.99 8.22 -7.19
C ALA A 36 0.43 8.77 -7.35
N PHE A 37 0.76 9.28 -8.54
CA PHE A 37 2.10 9.79 -8.88
C PHE A 37 2.02 11.21 -9.44
N PRO A 38 1.75 12.21 -8.60
CA PRO A 38 1.72 13.60 -9.03
C PRO A 38 3.14 14.08 -9.38
N TRP A 39 3.23 14.98 -10.37
CA TRP A 39 4.47 15.62 -10.83
C TRP A 39 5.50 14.57 -11.29
N ASP A 40 6.74 14.69 -10.83
CA ASP A 40 7.88 13.85 -11.21
C ASP A 40 8.06 12.60 -10.33
N THR A 41 7.01 12.18 -9.61
CA THR A 41 7.09 11.02 -8.69
C THR A 41 6.78 9.68 -9.36
N ALA A 42 6.55 9.66 -10.67
CA ALA A 42 6.20 8.45 -11.40
C ALA A 42 7.32 7.40 -11.33
N PRO A 43 7.00 6.13 -11.02
CA PRO A 43 7.98 5.06 -10.97
C PRO A 43 8.47 4.73 -12.38
N ARG A 44 9.73 4.30 -12.49
CA ARG A 44 10.28 3.84 -13.77
C ARG A 44 9.55 2.61 -14.32
N TYR A 45 9.12 1.71 -13.44
CA TYR A 45 8.46 0.45 -13.80
C TYR A 45 7.17 0.27 -13.05
N LEU A 46 6.14 -0.19 -13.75
CA LEU A 46 4.85 -0.62 -13.18
C LEU A 46 4.63 -2.09 -13.52
N LEU A 47 4.66 -2.93 -12.48
CA LEU A 47 4.31 -4.33 -12.61
C LEU A 47 2.78 -4.48 -12.54
N ARG A 48 2.19 -5.16 -13.50
CA ARG A 48 0.76 -5.47 -13.54
C ARG A 48 0.48 -6.85 -14.10
N ASP A 49 -0.69 -7.36 -13.83
CA ASP A 49 -1.20 -8.57 -14.47
C ASP A 49 -1.77 -8.29 -15.88
N ARG A 50 -2.41 -9.30 -16.46
CA ARG A 50 -3.01 -9.26 -17.79
C ARG A 50 -4.51 -8.90 -17.78
N ASP A 51 -5.01 -8.28 -16.72
CA ASP A 51 -6.41 -7.90 -16.65
C ASP A 51 -6.79 -6.97 -17.82
N THR A 52 -7.96 -7.18 -18.37
CA THR A 52 -8.50 -6.41 -19.51
C THR A 52 -8.79 -4.96 -19.16
N SER A 53 -8.92 -4.64 -17.87
CA SER A 53 -9.09 -3.27 -17.37
C SER A 53 -7.90 -2.36 -17.75
N TYR A 54 -6.71 -2.92 -18.03
CA TYR A 54 -5.54 -2.18 -18.50
C TYR A 54 -5.59 -1.93 -20.01
N GLY A 55 -6.67 -1.34 -20.51
CA GLY A 55 -6.86 -1.02 -21.93
C GLY A 55 -5.97 0.10 -22.46
N GLY A 56 -6.12 0.42 -23.74
CA GLY A 56 -5.25 1.38 -24.44
C GLY A 56 -5.11 2.74 -23.79
N CYS A 57 -6.19 3.27 -23.20
CA CYS A 57 -6.18 4.55 -22.49
C CYS A 57 -5.22 4.52 -21.26
N PHE A 58 -5.19 3.43 -20.50
CA PHE A 58 -4.25 3.25 -19.39
C PHE A 58 -2.81 3.12 -19.90
N GLN A 59 -2.62 2.32 -20.97
CA GLN A 59 -1.28 2.10 -21.54
C GLN A 59 -0.68 3.41 -22.06
N GLU A 60 -1.49 4.23 -22.75
CA GLU A 60 -1.06 5.53 -23.22
C GLU A 60 -0.74 6.49 -22.08
N ARG A 61 -1.54 6.51 -21.01
CA ARG A 61 -1.28 7.32 -19.83
C ARG A 61 0.05 6.93 -19.18
N ALA A 62 0.29 5.65 -18.96
CA ALA A 62 1.55 5.16 -18.41
C ALA A 62 2.75 5.55 -19.28
N ARG A 63 2.60 5.45 -20.61
CA ARG A 63 3.63 5.87 -21.57
C ARG A 63 3.97 7.37 -21.47
N VAL A 64 2.94 8.22 -21.43
CA VAL A 64 3.12 9.69 -21.29
C VAL A 64 3.79 10.06 -19.95
N MET A 65 3.52 9.30 -18.90
CA MET A 65 4.16 9.47 -17.59
C MET A 65 5.59 8.88 -17.53
N GLY A 66 6.11 8.33 -18.62
CA GLY A 66 7.44 7.70 -18.65
C GLY A 66 7.52 6.35 -17.94
N ILE A 67 6.36 5.72 -17.62
CA ILE A 67 6.28 4.47 -16.89
C ILE A 67 6.42 3.28 -17.86
N THR A 68 7.44 2.47 -17.66
CA THR A 68 7.58 1.20 -18.39
C THR A 68 6.72 0.12 -17.73
N GLN A 69 5.74 -0.41 -18.46
CA GLN A 69 4.88 -1.47 -17.95
C GLN A 69 5.55 -2.84 -18.07
N VAL A 70 5.59 -3.57 -16.96
CA VAL A 70 6.06 -4.97 -16.91
C VAL A 70 4.82 -5.84 -16.65
N VAL A 71 4.47 -6.66 -17.65
CA VAL A 71 3.28 -7.52 -17.57
C VAL A 71 3.68 -8.91 -17.10
N THR A 72 3.05 -9.42 -16.05
CA THR A 72 3.32 -10.77 -15.53
C THR A 72 3.01 -11.85 -16.58
N ALA A 73 3.72 -12.97 -16.49
CA ALA A 73 3.44 -14.13 -17.33
C ALA A 73 2.04 -14.70 -17.02
N PRO A 74 1.37 -15.35 -17.97
CA PRO A 74 0.10 -16.00 -17.73
C PRO A 74 0.20 -17.00 -16.56
N ARG A 75 -0.80 -17.02 -15.69
CA ARG A 75 -0.88 -17.95 -14.54
C ARG A 75 0.32 -17.92 -13.60
N SER A 76 0.97 -16.75 -13.47
CA SER A 76 2.18 -16.59 -12.67
C SER A 76 1.99 -15.57 -11.54
N PRO A 77 1.09 -15.82 -10.56
CA PRO A 77 0.80 -14.87 -9.47
C PRO A 77 2.04 -14.58 -8.61
N TRP A 78 2.97 -15.52 -8.49
CA TRP A 78 4.24 -15.31 -7.76
C TRP A 78 5.11 -14.18 -8.31
N GLN A 79 4.92 -13.78 -9.56
CA GLN A 79 5.62 -12.61 -10.13
C GLN A 79 5.12 -11.29 -9.53
N ASN A 80 3.96 -11.29 -8.88
CA ASN A 80 3.39 -10.15 -8.17
C ASN A 80 3.23 -10.42 -6.67
N ALA A 81 4.15 -11.16 -6.09
CA ALA A 81 4.08 -11.67 -4.72
C ALA A 81 3.88 -10.57 -3.65
N TYR A 82 4.38 -9.35 -3.89
CA TYR A 82 4.19 -8.23 -2.96
C TYR A 82 2.74 -7.77 -2.93
N VAL A 83 2.11 -7.61 -4.09
CA VAL A 83 0.70 -7.20 -4.19
C VAL A 83 -0.20 -8.29 -3.58
N GLU A 84 0.04 -9.55 -3.90
CA GLU A 84 -0.69 -10.68 -3.32
C GLU A 84 -0.57 -10.72 -1.79
N ARG A 85 0.61 -10.45 -1.26
CA ARG A 85 0.83 -10.35 0.19
C ARG A 85 0.02 -9.22 0.81
N VAL A 86 0.01 -8.03 0.20
CA VAL A 86 -0.74 -6.88 0.71
C VAL A 86 -2.24 -7.14 0.66
N ILE A 87 -2.76 -7.67 -0.46
CA ILE A 87 -4.16 -8.06 -0.60
C ILE A 87 -4.53 -9.09 0.47
N GLY A 88 -3.70 -10.10 0.65
CA GLY A 88 -3.90 -11.12 1.67
C GLY A 88 -3.88 -10.56 3.11
N SER A 89 -3.05 -9.56 3.39
CA SER A 89 -3.01 -8.88 4.68
C SER A 89 -4.26 -8.03 4.89
N ILE A 90 -4.66 -7.21 3.91
CA ILE A 90 -5.90 -6.41 3.94
C ILE A 90 -7.09 -7.32 4.25
N ARG A 91 -7.18 -8.45 3.58
CA ARG A 91 -8.28 -9.40 3.79
C ARG A 91 -8.26 -9.95 5.21
N ARG A 92 -7.21 -10.66 5.59
CA ARG A 92 -7.13 -11.41 6.86
C ARG A 92 -7.04 -10.52 8.10
N GLU A 93 -6.38 -9.37 8.00
CA GLU A 93 -6.13 -8.50 9.15
C GLU A 93 -7.16 -7.36 9.27
N CYS A 94 -8.04 -7.17 8.27
CA CYS A 94 -9.01 -6.08 8.26
C CYS A 94 -10.39 -6.53 7.79
N LEU A 95 -10.56 -6.89 6.51
CA LEU A 95 -11.88 -7.07 5.93
C LEU A 95 -12.64 -8.28 6.46
N ASP A 96 -11.96 -9.36 6.84
CA ASP A 96 -12.59 -10.55 7.43
C ASP A 96 -13.20 -10.26 8.82
N HIS A 97 -12.91 -9.10 9.41
CA HIS A 97 -13.36 -8.70 10.76
C HIS A 97 -14.34 -7.52 10.76
N ILE A 98 -14.68 -6.95 9.61
CA ILE A 98 -15.51 -5.74 9.52
C ILE A 98 -16.64 -5.96 8.52
N VAL A 99 -17.87 -5.71 8.96
CA VAL A 99 -19.03 -5.66 8.04
C VAL A 99 -18.99 -4.34 7.27
N ILE A 100 -18.91 -4.44 5.95
CA ILE A 100 -18.91 -3.27 5.06
C ILE A 100 -20.32 -2.94 4.61
N PHE A 101 -20.79 -1.72 4.90
CA PHE A 101 -22.14 -1.29 4.59
C PHE A 101 -22.27 -0.63 3.21
N ASN A 102 -21.23 0.09 2.75
CA ASN A 102 -21.22 0.81 1.49
C ASN A 102 -19.79 1.17 1.06
N GLU A 103 -19.65 1.73 -0.14
CA GLU A 103 -18.36 2.14 -0.71
C GLU A 103 -17.62 3.16 0.17
N ARG A 104 -18.32 4.18 0.69
CA ARG A 104 -17.72 5.18 1.58
C ARG A 104 -17.15 4.54 2.85
N HIS A 105 -17.86 3.56 3.40
CA HIS A 105 -17.39 2.81 4.56
C HIS A 105 -16.13 1.99 4.20
N LEU A 106 -16.17 1.28 3.08
CA LEU A 106 -15.01 0.52 2.61
C LEU A 106 -13.78 1.40 2.39
N ARG A 107 -13.93 2.54 1.72
CA ARG A 107 -12.82 3.51 1.52
C ARG A 107 -12.21 3.95 2.84
N ARG A 108 -13.04 4.32 3.82
CA ARG A 108 -12.57 4.76 5.15
C ARG A 108 -11.82 3.65 5.87
N VAL A 109 -12.34 2.43 5.85
CA VAL A 109 -11.71 1.25 6.48
C VAL A 109 -10.37 0.95 5.83
N LEU A 110 -10.31 0.91 4.49
CA LEU A 110 -9.07 0.66 3.75
C LEU A 110 -8.04 1.76 3.97
N SER A 111 -8.42 3.04 3.97
CA SER A 111 -7.50 4.14 4.25
C SER A 111 -6.90 4.04 5.64
N SER A 112 -7.72 3.73 6.66
CA SER A 112 -7.24 3.52 8.02
C SER A 112 -6.31 2.31 8.12
N TYR A 113 -6.62 1.22 7.42
CA TYR A 113 -5.75 0.03 7.41
C TYR A 113 -4.41 0.29 6.69
N VAL A 114 -4.42 1.00 5.56
CA VAL A 114 -3.19 1.36 4.84
C VAL A 114 -2.29 2.24 5.70
N GLU A 115 -2.83 3.22 6.40
CA GLU A 115 -2.06 4.03 7.34
C GLU A 115 -1.44 3.18 8.46
N TYR A 116 -2.21 2.27 9.05
CA TYR A 116 -1.71 1.30 10.02
C TYR A 116 -0.60 0.42 9.41
N TYR A 117 -0.82 -0.12 8.22
CA TYR A 117 0.11 -1.01 7.53
C TYR A 117 1.46 -0.35 7.25
N GLN A 118 1.45 0.93 6.85
CA GLN A 118 2.66 1.68 6.54
C GLN A 118 3.41 2.16 7.79
N ARG A 119 2.68 2.69 8.78
CA ARG A 119 3.29 3.46 9.88
C ARG A 119 3.32 2.74 11.23
N THR A 120 2.66 1.59 11.33
CA THR A 120 2.49 0.94 12.63
C THR A 120 2.77 -0.56 12.59
N ARG A 121 2.30 -1.23 11.55
CA ARG A 121 2.46 -2.67 11.40
C ARG A 121 3.93 -3.03 11.27
N THR A 122 4.40 -3.94 12.11
CA THR A 122 5.79 -4.41 12.06
C THR A 122 5.96 -5.51 11.00
N HIS A 123 7.07 -5.47 10.30
CA HIS A 123 7.41 -6.43 9.25
C HIS A 123 8.68 -7.20 9.60
N LEU A 124 8.63 -8.54 9.60
CA LEU A 124 9.79 -9.37 9.92
C LEU A 124 10.97 -9.12 8.97
N SER A 125 10.69 -8.84 7.71
CA SER A 125 11.72 -8.54 6.70
C SER A 125 12.39 -7.18 6.88
N LEU A 126 11.89 -6.34 7.78
CA LEU A 126 12.42 -5.02 8.15
C LEU A 126 12.87 -5.01 9.61
N ASP A 127 13.39 -6.10 10.13
CA ASP A 127 13.85 -6.24 11.52
C ASP A 127 12.78 -5.80 12.55
N LYS A 128 11.51 -6.09 12.25
CA LYS A 128 10.32 -5.70 13.02
C LYS A 128 10.06 -4.19 13.05
N ASP A 129 10.58 -3.45 12.08
CA ASP A 129 10.17 -2.05 11.87
C ASP A 129 8.94 -1.97 10.95
N CYS A 130 8.35 -0.78 10.85
CA CYS A 130 7.28 -0.45 9.90
C CYS A 130 7.88 0.05 8.57
N LEU A 131 7.05 0.13 7.52
CA LEU A 131 7.49 0.60 6.19
C LEU A 131 7.96 2.06 6.24
N ASP A 132 7.24 2.92 6.96
CA ASP A 132 7.66 4.29 7.27
C ASP A 132 8.34 4.29 8.64
N PRO A 133 9.68 4.25 8.73
CA PRO A 133 10.39 4.15 10.00
C PRO A 133 10.02 5.29 10.94
N ARG A 134 9.88 4.97 12.21
CA ARG A 134 9.60 5.96 13.25
C ARG A 134 10.68 5.96 14.32
N PRO A 135 10.95 7.11 14.96
CA PRO A 135 11.98 7.18 15.99
C PRO A 135 11.62 6.31 17.19
N ILE A 136 12.63 5.64 17.74
CA ILE A 136 12.49 4.86 18.98
C ILE A 136 12.26 5.82 20.14
N MET A 137 11.14 5.64 20.83
CA MET A 137 10.81 6.42 22.03
C MET A 137 11.51 5.84 23.25
N PRO A 138 12.47 6.55 23.88
CA PRO A 138 13.19 6.05 25.04
C PRO A 138 12.27 5.95 26.27
N ARG A 139 12.61 5.04 27.19
CA ARG A 139 11.80 4.77 28.40
C ARG A 139 11.55 5.99 29.27
N ARG A 140 12.48 6.96 29.29
CA ARG A 140 12.38 8.20 30.05
C ARG A 140 11.22 9.12 29.64
N ILE A 141 10.62 8.95 28.45
CA ILE A 141 9.48 9.75 28.01
C ILE A 141 8.25 9.48 28.86
N GLY A 142 8.02 8.22 29.30
CA GLY A 142 6.89 7.89 30.14
C GLY A 142 6.29 6.52 29.87
N LYS A 143 5.02 6.37 30.27
CA LYS A 143 4.27 5.11 30.15
C LYS A 143 3.94 4.78 28.70
N VAL A 144 3.92 3.49 28.37
CA VAL A 144 3.41 3.01 27.08
C VAL A 144 1.88 3.03 27.11
N ILE A 145 1.28 3.64 26.11
CA ILE A 145 -0.16 3.63 25.86
C ILE A 145 -0.47 2.90 24.55
N ALA A 146 -1.63 2.26 24.50
CA ALA A 146 -2.16 1.63 23.31
C ALA A 146 -3.20 2.55 22.66
N ILE A 147 -2.97 2.96 21.43
CA ILE A 147 -3.86 3.81 20.65
C ILE A 147 -4.57 2.92 19.62
N PRO A 148 -5.91 2.78 19.71
CA PRO A 148 -6.67 1.95 18.78
C PRO A 148 -6.50 2.40 17.32
N GLN A 149 -6.32 1.44 16.43
CA GLN A 149 -6.24 1.61 14.98
C GLN A 149 -7.27 0.73 14.29
N VAL A 150 -7.72 1.10 13.09
CA VAL A 150 -8.63 0.30 12.26
C VAL A 150 -9.88 -0.14 13.06
N GLY A 151 -10.54 0.82 13.72
CA GLY A 151 -11.72 0.52 14.52
C GLY A 151 -11.47 -0.32 15.78
N GLY A 152 -10.23 -0.39 16.27
CA GLY A 152 -9.84 -1.17 17.45
C GLY A 152 -9.32 -2.58 17.15
N LEU A 153 -9.27 -2.99 15.88
CA LEU A 153 -8.69 -4.29 15.48
C LEU A 153 -7.19 -4.36 15.78
N HIS A 154 -6.51 -3.23 15.67
CA HIS A 154 -5.07 -3.11 15.88
C HIS A 154 -4.77 -1.96 16.84
N HIS A 155 -3.53 -1.91 17.32
CA HIS A 155 -3.07 -0.86 18.23
C HIS A 155 -1.71 -0.32 17.80
N ARG A 156 -1.56 0.99 17.93
CA ARG A 156 -0.29 1.68 17.90
C ARG A 156 0.17 1.92 19.33
N TYR A 157 1.43 1.63 19.61
CA TYR A 157 1.99 1.83 20.94
C TYR A 157 2.90 3.04 20.93
N GLU A 158 2.65 3.97 21.84
CA GLU A 158 3.45 5.18 22.03
C GLU A 158 3.75 5.40 23.50
N ARG A 159 4.73 6.24 23.79
CA ARG A 159 4.97 6.70 25.16
C ARG A 159 4.32 8.05 25.36
N LEU A 160 3.54 8.17 26.40
CA LEU A 160 2.95 9.44 26.81
C LEU A 160 3.94 10.15 27.75
N ALA A 161 4.29 11.40 27.40
CA ALA A 161 5.05 12.26 28.30
C ALA A 161 4.25 12.49 29.59
N ALA A 162 4.91 12.39 30.74
CA ALA A 162 4.32 12.63 32.04
C ALA A 162 4.07 14.12 32.26
#